data_a876add7a129425c496d9d6892834da5
#
_entry.id   a876add7a129425c496d9d6892834da5
#
_cell.length_a   1.000
_cell.length_b   1.000
_cell.length_c   1.000
_cell.angle_alpha   90.00
_cell.angle_beta   90.00
_cell.angle_gamma   90.00
#
_symmetry.space_group_name_H-M   'P 1'
#
loop_
_entity.id
_entity.type
_entity.pdbx_description
1 polymer ?
#
loop_
_entity_poly.entity_id
_entity_poly.type
_entity_poly.pdbx_seq_one_letter_code
_entity_poly.pdbx_strand_id
1 'polypeptide(L)'
;MIRVNRKELTRSEIVRIAANCFLNDGYTKTTVNSMCKKLNMSPGNMTFHFPTKEHMLAELVEMLCKYQWKMMKDEAKDGYCSIMAICLELLTIASACEQDEVAKDFFLSSYRSEMCMEHIRKNDTQRAKEVFKEYCPDWTDEYFSEAETLVSGIEYATLFTTPDSAPLEIRVNGALRTILSIYNVPKEIRDEKIKKVLSMNYKKLGLDTLKKFREYVDQTTEQALFDLLKRKQVAQ
;
A
#
# COMPACT_ATOMS: atom_id res chain seq x y z
N MET A 1 35.09 13.81 11.12
CA MET A 1 33.78 14.47 11.38
C MET A 1 32.73 13.86 10.43
N ILE A 2 31.99 12.84 10.85
CA ILE A 2 30.92 12.25 10.04
C ILE A 2 29.79 13.29 10.02
N ARG A 3 29.57 13.93 8.88
CA ARG A 3 28.43 14.81 8.66
C ARG A 3 27.16 13.95 8.69
N VAL A 4 26.30 14.15 9.69
CA VAL A 4 24.91 13.65 9.56
C VAL A 4 24.36 14.13 8.23
N ASN A 5 23.84 13.20 7.43
CA ASN A 5 23.29 13.53 6.15
C ASN A 5 22.00 14.33 6.38
N ARG A 6 22.14 15.65 6.46
CA ARG A 6 21.01 16.59 6.59
C ARG A 6 19.95 16.32 5.52
N LYS A 7 20.38 15.83 4.37
CA LYS A 7 19.49 15.50 3.24
C LYS A 7 18.55 14.34 3.60
N GLU A 8 19.06 13.29 4.24
CA GLU A 8 18.23 12.13 4.66
C GLU A 8 17.27 12.49 5.80
N LEU A 9 17.71 13.29 6.77
CA LEU A 9 16.84 13.82 7.84
C LEU A 9 15.66 14.58 7.24
N THR A 10 15.95 15.54 6.37
CA THR A 10 14.94 16.37 5.73
C THR A 10 13.98 15.53 4.86
N ARG A 11 14.52 14.51 4.14
CA ARG A 11 13.70 13.60 3.35
C ARG A 11 12.69 12.83 4.22
N SER A 12 13.11 12.28 5.36
CA SER A 12 12.25 11.56 6.29
C SER A 12 11.16 12.47 6.90
N GLU A 13 11.51 13.71 7.23
CA GLU A 13 10.52 14.70 7.71
C GLU A 13 9.48 15.05 6.64
N ILE A 14 9.90 15.19 5.38
CA ILE A 14 8.99 15.43 4.24
C ILE A 14 8.04 14.24 4.06
N VAL A 15 8.55 13.00 4.08
CA VAL A 15 7.73 11.79 3.95
C VAL A 15 6.68 11.71 5.05
N ARG A 16 7.05 11.99 6.30
CA ARG A 16 6.12 12.00 7.43
C ARG A 16 5.01 13.04 7.26
N ILE A 17 5.35 14.25 6.85
CA ILE A 17 4.35 15.30 6.60
C ILE A 17 3.49 14.98 5.38
N ALA A 18 4.07 14.41 4.30
CA ALA A 18 3.32 13.96 3.13
C ALA A 18 2.31 12.87 3.53
N ALA A 19 2.72 11.86 4.32
CA ALA A 19 1.83 10.83 4.84
C ALA A 19 0.67 11.45 5.64
N ASN A 20 0.98 12.34 6.58
CA ASN A 20 -0.05 13.03 7.38
C ASN A 20 -1.03 13.81 6.49
N CYS A 21 -0.54 14.53 5.47
CA CYS A 21 -1.40 15.29 4.59
C CYS A 21 -2.23 14.37 3.67
N PHE A 22 -1.61 13.37 3.05
CA PHE A 22 -2.30 12.51 2.08
C PHE A 22 -3.33 11.58 2.74
N LEU A 23 -3.04 11.09 3.95
CA LEU A 23 -3.89 10.15 4.67
C LEU A 23 -4.89 10.81 5.64
N ASN A 24 -4.83 12.14 5.88
CA ASN A 24 -5.80 12.85 6.69
C ASN A 24 -6.58 13.91 5.90
N ASP A 25 -5.89 14.64 4.99
CA ASP A 25 -6.49 15.75 4.24
C ASP A 25 -6.89 15.31 2.81
N GLY A 26 -6.32 14.21 2.32
CA GLY A 26 -6.44 13.67 0.96
C GLY A 26 -5.28 14.09 0.06
N TYR A 27 -4.88 13.17 -0.83
CA TYR A 27 -3.82 13.42 -1.80
C TYR A 27 -4.20 14.54 -2.77
N THR A 28 -5.38 14.49 -3.37
CA THR A 28 -5.85 15.47 -4.36
C THR A 28 -5.89 16.89 -3.79
N LYS A 29 -6.35 17.05 -2.55
CA LYS A 29 -6.46 18.36 -1.87
C LYS A 29 -5.12 18.90 -1.38
N THR A 30 -4.13 18.05 -1.18
CA THR A 30 -2.81 18.45 -0.66
C THR A 30 -1.98 19.10 -1.75
N THR A 31 -1.35 20.23 -1.43
CA THR A 31 -0.42 20.95 -2.31
C THR A 31 0.99 20.96 -1.74
N VAL A 32 2.00 21.07 -2.61
CA VAL A 32 3.40 21.25 -2.19
C VAL A 32 3.54 22.48 -1.27
N ASN A 33 2.87 23.58 -1.60
CA ASN A 33 2.92 24.81 -0.79
C ASN A 33 2.33 24.61 0.63
N SER A 34 1.26 23.82 0.78
CA SER A 34 0.68 23.54 2.10
C SER A 34 1.65 22.71 2.96
N MET A 35 2.34 21.75 2.38
CA MET A 35 3.36 20.95 3.07
C MET A 35 4.60 21.78 3.42
N CYS A 36 5.05 22.65 2.51
CA CYS A 36 6.16 23.59 2.78
C CYS A 36 5.87 24.48 3.99
N LYS A 37 4.64 24.99 4.13
CA LYS A 37 4.23 25.80 5.30
C LYS A 37 4.30 24.99 6.60
N LYS A 38 3.82 23.72 6.57
CA LYS A 38 3.86 22.83 7.76
C LYS A 38 5.30 22.51 8.20
N LEU A 39 6.24 22.46 7.25
CA LEU A 39 7.67 22.19 7.50
C LEU A 39 8.52 23.45 7.71
N ASN A 40 7.95 24.63 7.57
CA ASN A 40 8.71 25.89 7.53
C ASN A 40 9.88 25.82 6.50
N MET A 41 9.59 25.33 5.31
CA MET A 41 10.55 25.04 4.24
C MET A 41 10.18 25.78 2.97
N SER A 42 11.19 26.18 2.18
CA SER A 42 10.95 26.76 0.85
C SER A 42 10.52 25.70 -0.18
N PRO A 43 9.69 26.04 -1.17
CA PRO A 43 9.35 25.14 -2.26
C PRO A 43 10.57 24.58 -3.00
N GLY A 44 11.60 25.39 -3.23
CA GLY A 44 12.84 24.95 -3.86
C GLY A 44 13.60 23.88 -3.07
N ASN A 45 13.58 23.96 -1.72
CA ASN A 45 14.16 22.93 -0.89
C ASN A 45 13.32 21.65 -0.91
N MET A 46 11.99 21.77 -0.93
CA MET A 46 11.08 20.62 -1.07
C MET A 46 11.34 19.88 -2.39
N THR A 47 11.35 20.60 -3.51
CA THR A 47 11.54 20.01 -4.86
C THR A 47 12.96 19.45 -5.08
N PHE A 48 13.94 19.88 -4.32
CA PHE A 48 15.27 19.25 -4.31
C PHE A 48 15.23 17.82 -3.77
N HIS A 49 14.35 17.53 -2.80
CA HIS A 49 14.17 16.20 -2.23
C HIS A 49 13.16 15.37 -3.00
N PHE A 50 12.08 15.98 -3.42
CA PHE A 50 10.97 15.37 -4.15
C PHE A 50 10.53 16.30 -5.29
N PRO A 51 10.92 16.01 -6.54
CA PRO A 51 10.62 16.87 -7.68
C PRO A 51 9.14 17.23 -7.84
N THR A 52 8.26 16.27 -7.53
CA THR A 52 6.80 16.47 -7.57
C THR A 52 6.12 15.85 -6.37
N LYS A 53 4.85 16.18 -6.17
CA LYS A 53 3.98 15.54 -5.16
C LYS A 53 3.82 14.04 -5.43
N GLU A 54 3.87 13.63 -6.69
CA GLU A 54 3.77 12.23 -7.10
C GLU A 54 4.97 11.39 -6.62
N HIS A 55 6.18 11.95 -6.60
CA HIS A 55 7.35 11.27 -6.01
C HIS A 55 7.17 11.00 -4.51
N MET A 56 6.48 11.89 -3.80
CA MET A 56 6.15 11.67 -2.38
C MET A 56 5.10 10.55 -2.23
N LEU A 57 4.12 10.50 -3.14
CA LEU A 57 3.12 9.43 -3.16
C LEU A 57 3.79 8.09 -3.45
N ALA A 58 4.68 8.01 -4.43
CA ALA A 58 5.41 6.79 -4.77
C ALA A 58 6.27 6.27 -3.60
N GLU A 59 6.92 7.16 -2.84
CA GLU A 59 7.64 6.80 -1.61
C GLU A 59 6.71 6.17 -0.56
N LEU A 60 5.52 6.75 -0.37
CA LEU A 60 4.53 6.20 0.57
C LEU A 60 3.95 4.87 0.08
N VAL A 61 3.75 4.70 -1.22
CA VAL A 61 3.34 3.42 -1.81
C VAL A 61 4.41 2.36 -1.62
N GLU A 62 5.70 2.69 -1.79
CA GLU A 62 6.79 1.74 -1.47
C GLU A 62 6.79 1.35 0.02
N MET A 63 6.51 2.30 0.92
CA MET A 63 6.35 2.00 2.34
C MET A 63 5.12 1.13 2.61
N LEU A 64 4.01 1.35 1.90
CA LEU A 64 2.81 0.54 1.98
C LEU A 64 3.09 -0.91 1.56
N CYS A 65 3.80 -1.11 0.45
CA CYS A 65 4.23 -2.43 0.00
C CYS A 65 5.05 -3.17 1.06
N LYS A 66 6.01 -2.48 1.71
CA LYS A 66 6.79 -3.06 2.82
C LYS A 66 5.93 -3.39 4.04
N TYR A 67 4.94 -2.55 4.32
CA TYR A 67 3.98 -2.78 5.40
C TYR A 67 3.09 -4.00 5.13
N GLN A 68 2.62 -4.18 3.90
CA GLN A 68 1.84 -5.34 3.48
C GLN A 68 2.61 -6.66 3.68
N TRP A 69 3.91 -6.70 3.34
CA TRP A 69 4.78 -7.84 3.63
C TRP A 69 4.85 -8.16 5.13
N LYS A 70 4.99 -7.13 5.96
CA LYS A 70 5.00 -7.28 7.42
C LYS A 70 3.68 -7.85 7.92
N MET A 71 2.55 -7.29 7.49
CA MET A 71 1.23 -7.78 7.86
C MET A 71 1.03 -9.24 7.48
N MET A 72 1.36 -9.63 6.24
CA MET A 72 1.23 -11.01 5.77
C MET A 72 2.03 -11.99 6.65
N LYS A 73 3.23 -11.60 7.09
CA LYS A 73 4.05 -12.42 8.00
C LYS A 73 3.45 -12.52 9.40
N ASP A 74 2.86 -11.45 9.89
CA ASP A 74 2.23 -11.43 11.22
C ASP A 74 0.92 -12.24 11.21
N GLU A 75 0.11 -12.11 10.16
CA GLU A 75 -1.10 -12.92 9.97
C GLU A 75 -0.79 -14.42 9.83
N ALA A 76 0.32 -14.79 9.19
CA ALA A 76 0.75 -16.18 9.12
C ALA A 76 1.05 -16.79 10.51
N LYS A 77 1.55 -16.00 11.46
CA LYS A 77 1.73 -16.44 12.86
C LYS A 77 0.40 -16.68 13.57
N ASP A 78 -0.64 -15.94 13.18
CA ASP A 78 -2.00 -16.09 13.72
C ASP A 78 -2.80 -17.23 13.03
N GLY A 79 -2.14 -18.03 12.17
CA GLY A 79 -2.72 -19.19 11.50
C GLY A 79 -3.49 -18.89 10.22
N TYR A 80 -3.36 -17.68 9.67
CA TYR A 80 -3.89 -17.35 8.34
C TYR A 80 -2.95 -17.84 7.25
N CYS A 81 -3.48 -18.50 6.21
CA CYS A 81 -2.68 -18.81 5.04
C CYS A 81 -2.49 -17.59 4.14
N SER A 82 -1.42 -17.58 3.35
CA SER A 82 -1.03 -16.46 2.49
C SER A 82 -2.12 -16.06 1.49
N ILE A 83 -2.92 -17.00 0.97
CA ILE A 83 -4.06 -16.70 0.10
C ILE A 83 -5.13 -15.89 0.85
N MET A 84 -5.41 -16.24 2.11
CA MET A 84 -6.35 -15.47 2.93
C MET A 84 -5.85 -14.05 3.20
N ALA A 85 -4.55 -13.86 3.43
CA ALA A 85 -3.95 -12.56 3.63
C ALA A 85 -4.18 -11.66 2.40
N ILE A 86 -3.95 -12.17 1.18
CA ILE A 86 -4.24 -11.44 -0.07
C ILE A 86 -5.73 -11.12 -0.22
N CYS A 87 -6.61 -12.09 0.04
CA CYS A 87 -8.06 -11.86 -0.01
C CYS A 87 -8.51 -10.80 0.99
N LEU A 88 -7.97 -10.83 2.19
CA LEU A 88 -8.31 -9.89 3.26
C LEU A 88 -7.79 -8.49 2.94
N GLU A 89 -6.62 -8.37 2.32
CA GLU A 89 -6.03 -7.11 1.90
C GLU A 89 -6.95 -6.35 0.93
N LEU A 90 -7.36 -6.97 -0.18
CA LEU A 90 -8.27 -6.33 -1.13
C LEU A 90 -9.61 -5.95 -0.47
N LEU A 91 -10.16 -6.84 0.34
CA LEU A 91 -11.43 -6.59 1.03
C LEU A 91 -11.32 -5.41 2.01
N THR A 92 -10.23 -5.31 2.78
CA THR A 92 -10.02 -4.22 3.74
C THR A 92 -9.77 -2.89 3.06
N ILE A 93 -8.99 -2.86 1.97
CA ILE A 93 -8.75 -1.66 1.17
C ILE A 93 -10.06 -1.19 0.53
N ALA A 94 -10.81 -2.08 -0.11
CA ALA A 94 -12.09 -1.75 -0.73
C ALA A 94 -13.11 -1.25 0.30
N SER A 95 -13.17 -1.89 1.47
CA SER A 95 -14.02 -1.45 2.57
C SER A 95 -13.62 -0.08 3.14
N ALA A 96 -12.32 0.19 3.26
CA ALA A 96 -11.81 1.49 3.69
C ALA A 96 -12.21 2.59 2.69
N CYS A 97 -12.07 2.31 1.38
CA CYS A 97 -12.47 3.25 0.32
C CYS A 97 -13.97 3.56 0.30
N GLU A 98 -14.83 2.65 0.76
CA GLU A 98 -16.28 2.95 0.88
C GLU A 98 -16.63 3.78 2.12
N GLN A 99 -15.82 3.68 3.17
CA GLN A 99 -16.08 4.34 4.44
C GLN A 99 -15.39 5.70 4.58
N ASP A 100 -14.32 5.94 3.82
CA ASP A 100 -13.46 7.11 3.96
C ASP A 100 -13.03 7.61 2.56
N GLU A 101 -13.54 8.77 2.17
CA GLU A 101 -13.19 9.43 0.90
C GLU A 101 -11.71 9.81 0.81
N VAL A 102 -11.02 10.03 1.94
CA VAL A 102 -9.58 10.30 1.97
C VAL A 102 -8.80 9.02 1.65
N ALA A 103 -9.22 7.88 2.20
CA ALA A 103 -8.66 6.59 1.85
C ALA A 103 -8.86 6.28 0.37
N LYS A 104 -10.07 6.51 -0.15
CA LYS A 104 -10.41 6.33 -1.56
C LYS A 104 -9.54 7.21 -2.46
N ASP A 105 -9.37 8.49 -2.12
CA ASP A 105 -8.50 9.41 -2.87
C ASP A 105 -7.05 8.95 -2.88
N PHE A 106 -6.52 8.48 -1.74
CA PHE A 106 -5.16 7.96 -1.64
C PHE A 106 -4.96 6.72 -2.53
N PHE A 107 -5.79 5.69 -2.38
CA PHE A 107 -5.64 4.46 -3.16
C PHE A 107 -5.88 4.68 -4.65
N LEU A 108 -6.95 5.37 -5.05
CA LEU A 108 -7.21 5.65 -6.48
C LEU A 108 -6.11 6.52 -7.11
N SER A 109 -5.55 7.47 -6.38
CA SER A 109 -4.41 8.26 -6.86
C SER A 109 -3.16 7.40 -7.05
N SER A 110 -2.92 6.44 -6.15
CA SER A 110 -1.81 5.48 -6.28
C SER A 110 -1.94 4.61 -7.53
N TYR A 111 -3.13 4.04 -7.79
CA TYR A 111 -3.36 3.23 -9.01
C TYR A 111 -3.36 4.04 -10.32
N ARG A 112 -3.55 5.36 -10.27
CA ARG A 112 -3.50 6.25 -11.45
C ARG A 112 -2.11 6.79 -11.75
N SER A 113 -1.19 6.66 -10.83
CA SER A 113 0.20 7.11 -10.98
C SER A 113 1.06 6.01 -11.58
N GLU A 114 1.71 6.29 -12.70
CA GLU A 114 2.65 5.36 -13.33
C GLU A 114 3.78 4.97 -12.38
N MET A 115 4.35 5.95 -11.66
CA MET A 115 5.40 5.70 -10.67
C MET A 115 4.95 4.78 -9.53
N CYS A 116 3.73 4.98 -9.03
CA CYS A 116 3.19 4.12 -7.98
C CYS A 116 2.91 2.72 -8.50
N MET A 117 2.37 2.59 -9.71
CA MET A 117 2.10 1.31 -10.34
C MET A 117 3.35 0.48 -10.59
N GLU A 118 4.48 1.11 -10.88
CA GLU A 118 5.77 0.41 -10.97
C GLU A 118 6.12 -0.27 -9.64
N HIS A 119 5.99 0.45 -8.51
CA HIS A 119 6.23 -0.12 -7.18
C HIS A 119 5.22 -1.21 -6.82
N ILE A 120 3.93 -0.98 -7.06
CA ILE A 120 2.85 -1.94 -6.77
C ILE A 120 3.10 -3.25 -7.54
N ARG A 121 3.20 -3.19 -8.86
CA ARG A 121 3.37 -4.39 -9.70
C ARG A 121 4.64 -5.17 -9.37
N LYS A 122 5.75 -4.48 -9.15
CA LYS A 122 7.01 -5.12 -8.75
C LYS A 122 6.87 -5.86 -7.42
N ASN A 123 6.25 -5.22 -6.43
CA ASN A 123 5.99 -5.81 -5.12
C ASN A 123 5.05 -7.01 -5.22
N ASP A 124 3.92 -6.85 -5.91
CA ASP A 124 2.87 -7.86 -5.96
C ASP A 124 3.26 -9.05 -6.83
N THR A 125 4.02 -8.84 -7.92
CA THR A 125 4.68 -9.94 -8.66
C THR A 125 5.54 -10.81 -7.74
N GLN A 126 6.33 -10.20 -6.85
CA GLN A 126 7.17 -10.97 -5.93
C GLN A 126 6.32 -11.73 -4.88
N ARG A 127 5.27 -11.09 -4.37
CA ARG A 127 4.34 -11.73 -3.43
C ARG A 127 3.57 -12.88 -4.09
N ALA A 128 3.08 -12.66 -5.31
CA ALA A 128 2.37 -13.67 -6.07
C ALA A 128 3.22 -14.93 -6.31
N LYS A 129 4.50 -14.76 -6.65
CA LYS A 129 5.45 -15.89 -6.76
C LYS A 129 5.54 -16.69 -5.47
N GLU A 130 5.63 -16.04 -4.32
CA GLU A 130 5.72 -16.75 -3.04
C GLU A 130 4.41 -17.47 -2.67
N VAL A 131 3.27 -16.83 -2.95
CA VAL A 131 1.95 -17.33 -2.53
C VAL A 131 1.40 -18.39 -3.47
N PHE A 132 1.58 -18.23 -4.77
CA PHE A 132 0.91 -19.06 -5.79
C PHE A 132 1.83 -20.04 -6.52
N LYS A 133 3.09 -20.17 -6.09
CA LYS A 133 4.05 -21.08 -6.74
C LYS A 133 3.54 -22.51 -6.85
N GLU A 134 2.85 -23.02 -5.87
CA GLU A 134 2.30 -24.39 -5.87
C GLU A 134 1.17 -24.59 -6.89
N TYR A 135 0.45 -23.50 -7.26
CA TYR A 135 -0.62 -23.53 -8.25
C TYR A 135 -0.14 -23.18 -9.66
N CYS A 136 1.05 -22.62 -9.77
CA CYS A 136 1.64 -22.16 -11.01
C CYS A 136 3.09 -22.65 -11.16
N PRO A 137 3.36 -23.99 -11.08
CA PRO A 137 4.72 -24.53 -10.98
C PRO A 137 5.57 -24.25 -12.23
N ASP A 138 4.94 -24.14 -13.42
CA ASP A 138 5.61 -23.92 -14.69
C ASP A 138 5.66 -22.45 -15.13
N TRP A 139 5.21 -21.52 -14.26
CA TRP A 139 5.21 -20.11 -14.61
C TRP A 139 6.59 -19.49 -14.49
N THR A 140 6.96 -18.69 -15.51
CA THR A 140 8.14 -17.84 -15.50
C THR A 140 7.84 -16.49 -14.82
N ASP A 141 8.87 -15.67 -14.66
CA ASP A 141 8.74 -14.33 -14.11
C ASP A 141 7.84 -13.44 -14.95
N GLU A 142 7.86 -13.63 -16.28
CA GLU A 142 7.03 -12.89 -17.22
C GLU A 142 5.55 -13.22 -17.04
N TYR A 143 5.20 -14.50 -16.83
CA TYR A 143 3.81 -14.90 -16.57
C TYR A 143 3.27 -14.31 -15.27
N PHE A 144 4.07 -14.29 -14.19
CA PHE A 144 3.69 -13.63 -12.96
C PHE A 144 3.52 -12.11 -13.14
N SER A 145 4.42 -11.46 -13.88
CA SER A 145 4.34 -10.03 -14.18
C SER A 145 3.11 -9.68 -15.02
N GLU A 146 2.76 -10.52 -16.01
CA GLU A 146 1.54 -10.35 -16.80
C GLU A 146 0.29 -10.51 -15.93
N ALA A 147 0.25 -11.55 -15.12
CA ALA A 147 -0.87 -11.78 -14.19
C ALA A 147 -1.10 -10.57 -13.29
N GLU A 148 -0.03 -9.99 -12.71
CA GLU A 148 -0.14 -8.79 -11.87
C GLU A 148 -0.59 -7.55 -12.64
N THR A 149 -0.31 -7.47 -13.93
CA THR A 149 -0.87 -6.42 -14.78
C THR A 149 -2.40 -6.51 -14.86
N LEU A 150 -2.94 -7.71 -14.97
CA LEU A 150 -4.39 -7.95 -14.96
C LEU A 150 -4.98 -7.76 -13.56
N VAL A 151 -4.33 -8.31 -12.53
CA VAL A 151 -4.76 -8.20 -11.13
C VAL A 151 -4.87 -6.74 -10.70
N SER A 152 -3.86 -5.92 -10.95
CA SER A 152 -3.89 -4.49 -10.61
C SER A 152 -5.04 -3.74 -11.31
N GLY A 153 -5.42 -4.15 -12.52
CA GLY A 153 -6.60 -3.64 -13.21
C GLY A 153 -7.91 -4.02 -12.53
N ILE A 154 -8.02 -5.27 -12.06
CA ILE A 154 -9.19 -5.78 -11.31
C ILE A 154 -9.30 -5.05 -9.97
N GLU A 155 -8.20 -4.86 -9.26
CA GLU A 155 -8.15 -4.13 -7.99
C GLU A 155 -8.61 -2.69 -8.19
N TYR A 156 -8.03 -1.97 -9.15
CA TYR A 156 -8.46 -0.62 -9.47
C TYR A 156 -9.97 -0.54 -9.78
N ALA A 157 -10.48 -1.44 -10.63
CA ALA A 157 -11.91 -1.49 -10.96
C ALA A 157 -12.79 -1.78 -9.73
N THR A 158 -12.28 -2.58 -8.77
CA THR A 158 -12.99 -2.89 -7.54
C THR A 158 -13.08 -1.68 -6.61
N LEU A 159 -12.05 -0.82 -6.59
CA LEU A 159 -11.99 0.39 -5.77
C LEU A 159 -12.71 1.58 -6.42
N PHE A 160 -12.72 1.65 -7.75
CA PHE A 160 -13.36 2.73 -8.51
C PHE A 160 -14.86 2.51 -8.60
N THR A 161 -15.63 3.17 -7.73
CA THR A 161 -17.09 3.03 -7.64
C THR A 161 -17.83 4.22 -8.22
N THR A 162 -18.98 3.93 -8.83
CA THR A 162 -19.97 4.88 -9.31
C THR A 162 -21.31 4.63 -8.59
N PRO A 163 -22.29 5.54 -8.66
CA PRO A 163 -23.57 5.38 -7.94
C PRO A 163 -24.35 4.08 -8.25
N ASP A 164 -24.11 3.50 -9.43
CA ASP A 164 -24.71 2.24 -9.91
C ASP A 164 -23.83 1.00 -9.63
N SER A 165 -22.70 1.15 -8.94
CA SER A 165 -21.85 0.02 -8.60
C SER A 165 -22.56 -0.97 -7.69
N ALA A 166 -22.33 -2.27 -7.93
CA ALA A 166 -22.84 -3.32 -7.07
C ALA A 166 -22.32 -3.18 -5.63
N PRO A 167 -23.03 -3.70 -4.61
CA PRO A 167 -22.57 -3.72 -3.23
C PRO A 167 -21.16 -4.29 -3.07
N LEU A 168 -20.42 -3.81 -2.06
CA LEU A 168 -19.02 -4.17 -1.78
C LEU A 168 -18.79 -5.67 -1.83
N GLU A 169 -19.62 -6.44 -1.13
CA GLU A 169 -19.47 -7.90 -1.01
C GLU A 169 -19.55 -8.60 -2.37
N ILE A 170 -20.42 -8.12 -3.25
CA ILE A 170 -20.59 -8.68 -4.61
C ILE A 170 -19.37 -8.34 -5.45
N ARG A 171 -18.91 -7.09 -5.43
CA ARG A 171 -17.73 -6.63 -6.20
C ARG A 171 -16.47 -7.35 -5.77
N VAL A 172 -16.20 -7.39 -4.46
CA VAL A 172 -15.00 -8.05 -3.92
C VAL A 172 -15.06 -9.55 -4.13
N ASN A 173 -16.22 -10.20 -3.96
CA ASN A 173 -16.37 -11.63 -4.28
C ASN A 173 -15.99 -11.91 -5.76
N GLY A 174 -16.54 -11.11 -6.69
CA GLY A 174 -16.23 -11.24 -8.12
C GLY A 174 -14.75 -11.02 -8.42
N ALA A 175 -14.15 -9.97 -7.86
CA ALA A 175 -12.74 -9.67 -8.00
C ALA A 175 -11.86 -10.80 -7.49
N LEU A 176 -12.06 -11.26 -6.26
CA LEU A 176 -11.26 -12.32 -5.63
C LEU A 176 -11.39 -13.65 -6.38
N ARG A 177 -12.60 -14.02 -6.84
CA ARG A 177 -12.80 -15.22 -7.69
C ARG A 177 -11.96 -15.14 -8.96
N THR A 178 -11.94 -13.98 -9.60
CA THR A 178 -11.19 -13.76 -10.84
C THR A 178 -9.69 -13.77 -10.59
N ILE A 179 -9.21 -13.03 -9.59
CA ILE A 179 -7.79 -12.99 -9.21
C ILE A 179 -7.26 -14.39 -8.88
N LEU A 180 -7.93 -15.12 -7.98
CA LEU A 180 -7.49 -16.47 -7.62
C LEU A 180 -7.62 -17.47 -8.78
N SER A 181 -8.51 -17.22 -9.77
CA SER A 181 -8.61 -18.01 -10.97
C SER A 181 -7.43 -17.77 -11.93
N ILE A 182 -6.94 -16.54 -12.03
CA ILE A 182 -5.73 -16.20 -12.79
C ILE A 182 -4.57 -17.07 -12.31
N TYR A 183 -4.40 -17.24 -11.00
CA TYR A 183 -3.34 -18.06 -10.39
C TYR A 183 -3.70 -19.56 -10.26
N ASN A 184 -4.64 -20.07 -11.02
CA ASN A 184 -5.02 -21.49 -11.04
C ASN A 184 -5.42 -22.07 -9.67
N VAL A 185 -5.78 -21.25 -8.69
CA VAL A 185 -6.25 -21.76 -7.39
C VAL A 185 -7.53 -22.56 -7.58
N PRO A 186 -7.65 -23.81 -7.09
CA PRO A 186 -8.83 -24.65 -7.24
C PRO A 186 -10.11 -23.98 -6.72
N LYS A 187 -11.23 -24.23 -7.40
CA LYS A 187 -12.53 -23.59 -7.09
C LYS A 187 -12.94 -23.76 -5.63
N GLU A 188 -12.74 -24.96 -5.07
CA GLU A 188 -13.10 -25.33 -3.71
C GLU A 188 -12.32 -24.49 -2.70
N ILE A 189 -11.02 -24.29 -2.94
CA ILE A 189 -10.13 -23.46 -2.10
C ILE A 189 -10.54 -21.99 -2.24
N ARG A 190 -10.80 -21.50 -3.44
CA ARG A 190 -11.27 -20.12 -3.67
C ARG A 190 -12.55 -19.85 -2.88
N ASP A 191 -13.56 -20.71 -3.04
CA ASP A 191 -14.86 -20.55 -2.39
C ASP A 191 -14.75 -20.59 -0.86
N GLU A 192 -13.93 -21.47 -0.31
CA GLU A 192 -13.65 -21.54 1.13
C GLU A 192 -13.00 -20.24 1.64
N LYS A 193 -11.91 -19.80 1.03
CA LYS A 193 -11.13 -18.65 1.50
C LYS A 193 -11.93 -17.35 1.38
N ILE A 194 -12.63 -17.15 0.25
CA ILE A 194 -13.48 -15.98 0.04
C ILE A 194 -14.62 -15.93 1.05
N LYS A 195 -15.31 -17.06 1.26
CA LYS A 195 -16.39 -17.15 2.27
C LYS A 195 -15.87 -16.78 3.66
N LYS A 196 -14.68 -17.26 4.02
CA LYS A 196 -14.09 -17.00 5.33
C LYS A 196 -13.76 -15.53 5.53
N VAL A 197 -13.11 -14.87 4.56
CA VAL A 197 -12.78 -13.43 4.71
C VAL A 197 -14.03 -12.54 4.67
N LEU A 198 -15.04 -12.86 3.86
CA LEU A 198 -16.31 -12.11 3.83
C LEU A 198 -17.12 -12.26 5.12
N SER A 199 -16.89 -13.31 5.94
CA SER A 199 -17.52 -13.47 7.24
C SER A 199 -16.84 -12.69 8.37
N MET A 200 -15.69 -12.06 8.12
CA MET A 200 -14.94 -11.26 9.10
C MET A 200 -15.52 -9.85 9.23
N ASN A 201 -15.18 -9.16 10.31
CA ASN A 201 -15.52 -7.75 10.48
C ASN A 201 -14.56 -6.85 9.67
N TYR A 202 -14.60 -6.99 8.33
CA TYR A 202 -13.70 -6.30 7.42
C TYR A 202 -13.90 -4.76 7.41
N LYS A 203 -15.08 -4.26 7.80
CA LYS A 203 -15.33 -2.81 7.93
C LYS A 203 -14.43 -2.19 9.00
N LYS A 204 -14.37 -2.83 10.18
CA LYS A 204 -13.46 -2.42 11.24
C LYS A 204 -11.99 -2.62 10.82
N LEU A 205 -11.67 -3.76 10.23
CA LEU A 205 -10.31 -4.07 9.79
C LEU A 205 -9.77 -3.05 8.78
N GLY A 206 -10.60 -2.57 7.83
CA GLY A 206 -10.20 -1.57 6.84
C GLY A 206 -9.77 -0.25 7.49
N LEU A 207 -10.55 0.28 8.44
CA LEU A 207 -10.19 1.50 9.16
C LEU A 207 -8.96 1.31 10.06
N ASP A 208 -8.87 0.18 10.75
CA ASP A 208 -7.73 -0.16 11.60
C ASP A 208 -6.43 -0.31 10.77
N THR A 209 -6.52 -0.84 9.55
CA THR A 209 -5.36 -0.99 8.65
C THR A 209 -4.76 0.35 8.26
N LEU A 210 -5.58 1.32 7.88
CA LEU A 210 -5.09 2.67 7.56
C LEU A 210 -4.44 3.35 8.76
N LYS A 211 -5.05 3.22 9.96
CA LYS A 211 -4.47 3.75 11.18
C LYS A 211 -3.10 3.12 11.45
N LYS A 212 -3.00 1.79 11.39
CA LYS A 212 -1.74 1.05 11.58
C LYS A 212 -0.69 1.41 10.52
N PHE A 213 -1.11 1.67 9.28
CA PHE A 213 -0.17 2.12 8.25
C PHE A 213 0.40 3.51 8.57
N ARG A 214 -0.42 4.45 9.05
CA ARG A 214 0.09 5.77 9.53
C ARG A 214 1.11 5.60 10.66
N GLU A 215 0.79 4.79 11.66
CA GLU A 215 1.69 4.46 12.77
C GLU A 215 3.00 3.83 12.27
N TYR A 216 2.93 2.95 11.27
CA TYR A 216 4.11 2.36 10.64
C TYR A 216 4.99 3.40 9.94
N VAL A 217 4.40 4.35 9.22
CA VAL A 217 5.14 5.45 8.58
C VAL A 217 5.83 6.31 9.64
N ASP A 218 5.11 6.70 10.70
CA ASP A 218 5.67 7.51 11.79
C ASP A 218 6.84 6.78 12.46
N GLN A 219 6.66 5.54 12.87
CA GLN A 219 7.71 4.72 13.50
C GLN A 219 8.93 4.52 12.59
N THR A 220 8.71 4.24 11.31
CA THR A 220 9.80 4.01 10.34
C THR A 220 10.61 5.28 10.12
N THR A 221 9.95 6.43 10.02
CA THR A 221 10.63 7.70 9.82
C THR A 221 11.33 8.19 11.10
N GLU A 222 10.75 7.98 12.28
CA GLU A 222 11.39 8.28 13.57
C GLU A 222 12.60 7.39 13.83
N GLN A 223 12.52 6.09 13.53
CA GLN A 223 13.65 5.19 13.66
C GLN A 223 14.81 5.59 12.74
N ALA A 224 14.50 5.97 11.48
CA ALA A 224 15.51 6.48 10.56
C ALA A 224 16.18 7.76 11.09
N LEU A 225 15.41 8.69 11.67
CA LEU A 225 15.93 9.89 12.32
C LEU A 225 16.85 9.54 13.50
N PHE A 226 16.41 8.62 14.36
CA PHE A 226 17.18 8.19 15.53
C PHE A 226 18.51 7.52 15.14
N ASP A 227 18.50 6.64 14.15
CA ASP A 227 19.70 5.95 13.66
C ASP A 227 20.71 6.92 13.04
N LEU A 228 20.22 7.94 12.32
CA LEU A 228 21.06 9.01 11.78
C LEU A 228 21.72 9.85 12.90
N LEU A 229 20.98 10.12 13.99
CA LEU A 229 21.50 10.85 15.14
C LEU A 229 22.50 10.03 15.96
N LYS A 230 22.26 8.72 16.16
CA LYS A 230 23.20 7.81 16.83
C LYS A 230 24.55 7.69 16.10
N ARG A 231 24.52 7.55 14.77
CA ARG A 231 25.76 7.54 13.96
C ARG A 231 26.60 8.80 14.16
N LYS A 232 25.96 9.91 14.56
CA LYS A 232 26.65 11.17 14.89
C LYS A 232 27.38 11.10 16.23
N GLN A 233 26.81 10.44 17.25
CA GLN A 233 27.39 10.35 18.59
C GLN A 233 28.56 9.37 18.68
N VAL A 234 28.53 8.28 17.89
CA VAL A 234 29.61 7.28 17.86
C VAL A 234 30.86 7.77 17.08
N ALA A 235 30.70 8.83 16.29
CA ALA A 235 31.76 9.39 15.44
C ALA A 235 32.44 10.66 16.05
N GLN A 236 32.08 11.03 17.28
CA GLN A 236 32.75 12.01 18.13
C GLN A 236 33.64 11.31 19.18
#